data_0ba7eb8cd824ec368125f10912e78ce6
#
_entry.id   0ba7eb8cd824ec368125f10912e78ce6
#
_cell.length_a   1.000
_cell.length_b   1.000
_cell.length_c   1.000
_cell.angle_alpha   90.00
_cell.angle_beta   90.00
_cell.angle_gamma   90.00
#
_symmetry.space_group_name_H-M   'P 1'
#
loop_
_entity.id
_entity.type
_entity.pdbx_description
1 polymer ?
#
loop_
_entity_poly.entity_id
_entity_poly.type
_entity_poly.pdbx_seq_one_letter_code
_entity_poly.pdbx_strand_id
1 'polypeptide(L)'
;MTPKKGNDKVHRRDFINGMLIAAGAAAVGGSLPMRAYDGGTTFPCDGPIGNDPRALRGGNLPSVFNIAHWLRDNRLTFKTNSVLISSSHCDSYQGSQPILADNGNYEVIIVGAGMSGCSAAYYITRQRPGTKILILDGQRTPGGNANRDDAAPIPDIASTATAYAVQPYAPFLDDIYNTTGILWQNYVVPSPFYSYYFDDMTPYVNAGTHSWNLDTYGKGLDGVPYPVNIVNDLKAARADLMNWYHKPGAPTDPADNSDPKYDYLSPMTFDSYLTGTKGFHPAVSDFYTRYAVDALDGTTSQASAYTSISFLGAEYFPEFAYQGGNSGMLRHIVKWLIPGAINGTSDAELLANPFNLVAMDGSNNNVRIRQGAMVVRGDATNTNASVVYFSNGQFYRATAKAVIFAGQSHTARTACAQLLSASQADAFDQVTLSPVLVANVTIRSAAPVADLGYDAYYWGSQYWADFVIADWVTSNRSNPNRPTVLTFYGGNTASVADQPNERIKLLTTPFSSYEDSLRADLNRVLAGRNFDFDRDVSAVYLYRWGHSMVYPKPGWPFSAPINKDGQAIRVPSARFYARQQIGRISFGAQDVESSPANESAIGAGVRTSGEVLPLL
;
A
#
# COMPACT_ATOMS: atom_id res chain seq x y z
N MET A 1 20.26 -12.55 46.46
CA MET A 1 20.74 -11.97 45.18
C MET A 1 19.54 -11.81 44.28
N THR A 2 19.00 -10.64 44.23
CA THR A 2 17.86 -10.25 43.35
C THR A 2 18.39 -9.85 41.99
N PRO A 3 17.82 -10.30 40.86
CA PRO A 3 18.25 -9.84 39.57
C PRO A 3 17.78 -8.40 39.33
N LYS A 4 18.72 -7.53 38.98
CA LYS A 4 18.45 -6.18 38.51
C LYS A 4 17.61 -6.24 37.24
N LYS A 5 16.42 -5.68 37.25
CA LYS A 5 15.69 -5.30 36.04
C LYS A 5 16.50 -4.24 35.29
N GLY A 6 17.10 -4.63 34.20
CA GLY A 6 17.65 -3.69 33.23
C GLY A 6 16.50 -2.95 32.56
N ASN A 7 16.47 -1.62 32.71
CA ASN A 7 15.68 -0.72 31.91
C ASN A 7 16.37 -0.58 30.55
N ASP A 8 16.14 -1.53 29.66
CA ASP A 8 16.51 -1.39 28.26
C ASP A 8 15.55 -0.41 27.59
N LYS A 9 15.86 0.87 27.77
CA LYS A 9 15.34 1.90 26.88
C LYS A 9 15.98 1.63 25.53
N VAL A 10 15.19 1.13 24.57
CA VAL A 10 15.59 1.09 23.16
C VAL A 10 15.98 2.51 22.78
N HIS A 11 17.28 2.75 22.64
CA HIS A 11 17.77 4.06 22.25
C HIS A 11 17.29 4.35 20.83
N ARG A 12 16.98 5.62 20.53
CA ARG A 12 16.69 6.10 19.15
C ARG A 12 17.71 5.57 18.11
N ARG A 13 18.91 5.30 18.53
CA ARG A 13 19.98 4.69 17.74
C ARG A 13 19.69 3.25 17.35
N ASP A 14 19.11 2.45 18.24
CA ASP A 14 18.77 1.05 17.98
C ASP A 14 17.54 0.94 17.07
N PHE A 15 16.63 1.90 17.18
CA PHE A 15 15.49 2.07 16.27
C PHE A 15 15.96 2.40 14.85
N ILE A 16 16.95 3.25 14.69
CA ILE A 16 17.54 3.60 13.38
C ILE A 16 18.39 2.45 12.85
N ASN A 17 19.16 1.76 13.67
CA ASN A 17 19.95 0.61 13.26
C ASN A 17 19.06 -0.59 12.86
N GLY A 18 17.92 -0.80 13.50
CA GLY A 18 16.92 -1.79 13.05
C GLY A 18 16.31 -1.45 11.69
N MET A 19 16.26 -0.16 11.32
CA MET A 19 15.80 0.33 10.01
C MET A 19 16.87 0.27 8.91
N LEU A 20 18.15 0.11 9.28
CA LEU A 20 19.31 0.20 8.38
C LEU A 20 19.65 -1.10 7.65
N ILE A 21 18.83 -2.12 7.76
CA ILE A 21 19.09 -3.40 7.13
C ILE A 21 18.34 -3.52 5.80
N ALA A 22 18.49 -2.58 4.91
CA ALA A 22 17.79 -2.63 3.64
C ALA A 22 18.53 -2.01 2.47
N ALA A 23 19.73 -2.42 2.19
CA ALA A 23 20.33 -2.23 0.88
C ALA A 23 21.56 -3.11 0.72
N GLY A 24 21.40 -4.32 0.29
CA GLY A 24 22.51 -5.22 0.01
C GLY A 24 22.15 -6.38 -0.86
N ALA A 25 21.91 -6.08 -2.09
CA ALA A 25 22.02 -7.08 -3.12
C ALA A 25 23.14 -6.67 -4.06
N ALA A 26 24.34 -7.08 -3.75
CA ALA A 26 25.40 -7.08 -4.72
C ALA A 26 26.20 -8.36 -4.52
N ALA A 27 25.91 -9.36 -5.28
CA ALA A 27 26.84 -10.32 -5.85
C ALA A 27 26.12 -11.59 -6.31
N VAL A 28 25.42 -11.54 -7.42
CA VAL A 28 25.48 -12.63 -8.39
C VAL A 28 25.58 -11.97 -9.75
N GLY A 29 26.65 -12.26 -10.46
CA GLY A 29 27.14 -11.58 -11.65
C GLY A 29 26.11 -11.26 -12.72
N GLY A 30 25.81 -10.00 -12.84
CA GLY A 30 25.06 -9.37 -13.89
C GLY A 30 24.96 -7.90 -13.54
N SER A 31 25.64 -7.05 -14.30
CA SER A 31 25.64 -5.61 -14.12
C SER A 31 24.24 -5.04 -14.36
N LEU A 32 23.40 -5.06 -13.34
CA LEU A 32 22.18 -4.26 -13.33
C LEU A 32 22.52 -2.79 -13.10
N PRO A 33 21.81 -1.84 -13.70
CA PRO A 33 22.11 -0.41 -13.59
C PRO A 33 21.72 0.19 -12.25
N MET A 34 22.03 -0.49 -11.14
CA MET A 34 21.93 0.09 -9.80
C MET A 34 22.84 1.32 -9.63
N ARG A 35 23.88 1.44 -10.44
CA ARG A 35 24.82 2.57 -10.39
C ARG A 35 24.25 3.90 -10.85
N ALA A 36 23.20 3.93 -11.65
CA ALA A 36 22.62 5.19 -12.09
C ALA A 36 21.82 5.91 -10.99
N TYR A 37 21.42 5.19 -9.94
CA TYR A 37 20.69 5.76 -8.81
C TYR A 37 21.61 6.22 -7.67
N ASP A 38 22.72 5.56 -7.52
CA ASP A 38 23.78 5.94 -6.58
C ASP A 38 24.63 7.07 -7.18
N GLY A 39 24.09 8.13 -7.64
CA GLY A 39 24.86 9.33 -8.06
C GLY A 39 25.92 9.78 -7.03
N GLY A 40 26.55 8.83 -6.37
CA GLY A 40 27.64 8.99 -5.41
C GLY A 40 27.21 9.44 -4.02
N THR A 41 25.93 9.53 -3.73
CA THR A 41 25.44 9.84 -2.38
C THR A 41 24.89 8.59 -1.70
N THR A 42 25.76 7.73 -1.20
CA THR A 42 25.44 6.94 -0.03
C THR A 42 25.04 7.90 1.07
N PHE A 43 23.84 7.75 1.64
CA PHE A 43 23.54 8.45 2.88
C PHE A 43 24.54 7.93 3.93
N PRO A 44 25.41 8.79 4.47
CA PRO A 44 26.50 8.32 5.36
C PRO A 44 26.00 7.67 6.66
N CYS A 45 24.69 7.69 6.87
CA CYS A 45 24.01 7.08 8.02
C CYS A 45 23.37 5.74 7.72
N ASP A 46 23.45 5.27 6.49
CA ASP A 46 23.00 3.92 6.17
C ASP A 46 24.02 2.95 6.82
N GLY A 47 23.63 2.32 7.93
CA GLY A 47 24.45 1.32 8.59
C GLY A 47 24.70 0.12 7.67
N PRO A 48 25.59 -0.78 8.09
CA PRO A 48 25.92 -1.95 7.27
C PRO A 48 24.68 -2.79 7.01
N ILE A 49 24.46 -3.06 5.75
CA ILE A 49 23.43 -3.94 5.23
C ILE A 49 23.70 -5.35 5.77
N GLY A 50 22.67 -6.01 6.30
CA GLY A 50 22.79 -7.40 6.72
C GLY A 50 23.23 -8.29 5.56
N ASN A 51 24.20 -9.15 5.84
CA ASN A 51 24.89 -9.98 4.84
C ASN A 51 24.16 -11.27 4.47
N ASP A 52 22.88 -11.45 4.78
CA ASP A 52 22.14 -12.62 4.32
C ASP A 52 21.73 -12.42 2.85
N PRO A 53 22.31 -13.17 1.89
CA PRO A 53 21.99 -13.03 0.48
C PRO A 53 20.54 -13.43 0.14
N ARG A 54 19.84 -14.14 1.06
CA ARG A 54 18.42 -14.50 0.90
C ARG A 54 17.49 -13.41 1.39
N ALA A 55 18.00 -12.47 2.19
CA ALA A 55 17.23 -11.42 2.85
C ALA A 55 17.27 -10.14 2.04
N LEU A 56 16.61 -10.09 0.91
CA LEU A 56 16.29 -8.82 0.27
C LEU A 56 15.22 -8.09 1.07
N ARG A 57 15.36 -6.78 1.14
CA ARG A 57 14.53 -5.94 2.01
C ARG A 57 14.06 -4.72 1.23
N GLY A 58 12.77 -4.49 1.30
CA GLY A 58 12.12 -3.38 0.64
C GLY A 58 11.17 -2.63 1.58
N GLY A 59 10.30 -1.87 1.02
CA GLY A 59 9.40 -0.98 1.74
C GLY A 59 9.98 0.44 1.82
N ASN A 60 9.81 1.11 2.95
CA ASN A 60 10.35 2.46 3.12
C ASN A 60 11.87 2.45 3.15
N LEU A 61 12.49 3.18 2.24
CA LEU A 61 13.95 3.29 2.16
C LEU A 61 14.49 4.23 3.23
N PRO A 62 15.63 3.91 3.88
CA PRO A 62 16.27 4.78 4.87
C PRO A 62 16.51 6.20 4.36
N SER A 63 16.94 6.35 3.13
CA SER A 63 17.14 7.64 2.47
C SER A 63 15.89 8.52 2.39
N VAL A 64 14.72 7.92 2.36
CA VAL A 64 13.43 8.61 2.31
C VAL A 64 12.95 8.96 3.71
N PHE A 65 12.85 7.97 4.59
CA PHE A 65 12.26 8.20 5.90
C PHE A 65 13.17 8.99 6.84
N ASN A 66 14.50 8.96 6.68
CA ASN A 66 15.38 9.81 7.47
C ASN A 66 15.07 11.30 7.23
N ILE A 67 14.89 11.71 5.99
CA ILE A 67 14.53 13.10 5.65
C ILE A 67 13.12 13.43 6.16
N ALA A 68 12.16 12.52 6.01
CA ALA A 68 10.80 12.69 6.55
C ALA A 68 10.80 12.81 8.08
N HIS A 69 11.65 12.05 8.78
CA HIS A 69 11.79 12.14 10.22
C HIS A 69 12.50 13.43 10.68
N TRP A 70 13.48 13.96 9.92
CA TRP A 70 14.04 15.27 10.23
C TRP A 70 12.96 16.36 10.18
N LEU A 71 12.07 16.27 9.18
CA LEU A 71 10.95 17.18 9.04
C LEU A 71 9.96 17.02 10.21
N ARG A 72 9.53 15.79 10.50
CA ARG A 72 8.61 15.48 11.62
C ARG A 72 9.15 15.94 12.97
N ASP A 73 10.44 15.75 13.21
CA ASP A 73 11.11 16.06 14.48
C ASP A 73 11.52 17.55 14.58
N ASN A 74 11.02 18.40 13.68
CA ASN A 74 11.33 19.84 13.61
C ASN A 74 12.83 20.15 13.51
N ARG A 75 13.61 19.28 12.85
CA ARG A 75 15.05 19.46 12.65
C ARG A 75 15.37 20.31 11.43
N LEU A 76 14.39 20.58 10.57
CA LEU A 76 14.52 21.44 9.41
C LEU A 76 13.88 22.80 9.70
N THR A 77 14.69 23.84 9.71
CA THR A 77 14.21 25.23 9.78
C THR A 77 14.42 25.92 8.44
N PHE A 78 13.32 26.28 7.79
CA PHE A 78 13.33 26.87 6.46
C PHE A 78 13.51 28.39 6.53
N LYS A 79 14.50 28.90 5.81
CA LYS A 79 14.70 30.32 5.48
C LYS A 79 14.43 30.52 4.00
N THR A 80 14.47 31.78 3.53
CA THR A 80 14.17 32.11 2.14
C THR A 80 14.99 31.28 1.15
N ASN A 81 16.30 31.17 1.34
CA ASN A 81 17.22 30.51 0.43
C ASN A 81 18.08 29.42 1.08
N SER A 82 17.73 28.99 2.28
CA SER A 82 18.46 27.93 2.97
C SER A 82 17.57 27.14 3.92
N VAL A 83 18.01 25.92 4.24
CA VAL A 83 17.45 25.07 5.27
C VAL A 83 18.53 24.90 6.35
N LEU A 84 18.20 25.20 7.60
CA LEU A 84 19.05 24.88 8.74
C LEU A 84 18.66 23.50 9.26
N ILE A 85 19.62 22.58 9.27
CA ILE A 85 19.50 21.26 9.88
C ILE A 85 20.09 21.36 11.29
N SER A 86 19.23 21.38 12.31
CA SER A 86 19.65 21.63 13.71
C SER A 86 20.37 20.44 14.34
N SER A 87 19.99 19.22 13.97
CA SER A 87 20.71 17.99 14.30
C SER A 87 20.30 16.90 13.32
N SER A 88 21.25 16.11 12.89
CA SER A 88 20.99 14.89 12.14
C SER A 88 21.66 13.72 12.87
N HIS A 89 21.22 12.51 12.63
CA HIS A 89 21.99 11.33 13.05
C HIS A 89 23.31 11.23 12.29
N CYS A 90 23.47 12.08 11.29
CA CYS A 90 24.60 12.23 10.40
C CYS A 90 25.17 13.62 10.54
N ASP A 91 26.32 13.74 11.15
CA ASP A 91 27.01 15.02 11.36
C ASP A 91 27.32 15.76 10.05
N SER A 92 27.45 15.03 8.93
CA SER A 92 27.73 15.58 7.60
C SER A 92 26.62 16.47 7.04
N TYR A 93 25.39 16.42 7.57
CA TYR A 93 24.26 17.24 7.10
C TYR A 93 23.84 18.32 8.11
N GLN A 94 24.63 18.56 9.16
CA GLN A 94 24.34 19.64 10.11
C GLN A 94 24.66 21.00 9.55
N GLY A 95 23.95 22.03 10.03
CA GLY A 95 24.18 23.41 9.67
C GLY A 95 23.27 23.92 8.55
N SER A 96 23.63 25.08 8.01
CA SER A 96 22.83 25.74 6.97
C SER A 96 23.18 25.21 5.60
N GLN A 97 22.19 24.66 4.91
CA GLN A 97 22.31 24.17 3.54
C GLN A 97 21.58 25.10 2.58
N PRO A 98 22.15 25.49 1.43
CA PRO A 98 21.47 26.33 0.46
C PRO A 98 20.28 25.60 -0.18
N ILE A 99 19.26 26.39 -0.58
CA ILE A 99 18.21 25.91 -1.47
C ILE A 99 18.53 26.41 -2.87
N LEU A 100 18.85 25.49 -3.76
CA LEU A 100 19.10 25.78 -5.18
C LEU A 100 17.78 25.92 -5.94
N ALA A 101 17.77 26.72 -7.01
CA ALA A 101 16.64 26.77 -7.90
C ALA A 101 16.58 25.51 -8.77
N ASP A 102 15.41 24.88 -8.85
CA ASP A 102 15.10 23.97 -9.96
C ASP A 102 14.61 24.85 -11.13
N ASN A 103 15.43 24.94 -12.15
CA ASN A 103 15.18 25.85 -13.30
C ASN A 103 14.21 25.25 -14.33
N GLY A 104 13.49 24.18 -14.00
CA GLY A 104 12.45 23.63 -14.87
C GLY A 104 11.24 24.55 -14.97
N ASN A 105 10.57 24.52 -16.12
CA ASN A 105 9.33 25.24 -16.33
C ASN A 105 8.15 24.26 -16.15
N TYR A 106 7.45 24.35 -15.03
CA TYR A 106 6.37 23.47 -14.67
C TYR A 106 5.05 24.23 -14.50
N GLU A 107 3.95 23.64 -14.96
CA GLU A 107 2.60 24.13 -14.67
C GLU A 107 2.02 23.40 -13.45
N VAL A 108 2.34 22.11 -13.28
CA VAL A 108 1.92 21.31 -12.12
C VAL A 108 3.14 20.56 -11.55
N ILE A 109 3.23 20.52 -10.22
CA ILE A 109 4.12 19.60 -9.51
C ILE A 109 3.24 18.59 -8.78
N ILE A 110 3.59 17.30 -8.90
CA ILE A 110 2.92 16.20 -8.19
C ILE A 110 3.95 15.57 -7.26
N VAL A 111 3.58 15.38 -5.99
CA VAL A 111 4.43 14.79 -4.96
C VAL A 111 3.98 13.35 -4.72
N GLY A 112 4.76 12.40 -5.21
CA GLY A 112 4.48 10.96 -5.19
C GLY A 112 4.22 10.40 -6.59
N ALA A 113 4.99 9.40 -6.99
CA ALA A 113 4.85 8.65 -8.25
C ALA A 113 4.15 7.30 -8.04
N GLY A 114 3.26 7.21 -7.05
CA GLY A 114 2.36 6.08 -6.87
C GLY A 114 1.15 6.13 -7.80
N MET A 115 0.21 5.22 -7.63
CA MET A 115 -0.99 5.12 -8.48
C MET A 115 -1.76 6.45 -8.53
N SER A 116 -1.95 7.12 -7.39
CA SER A 116 -2.67 8.41 -7.34
C SER A 116 -1.95 9.50 -8.13
N GLY A 117 -0.64 9.69 -7.93
CA GLY A 117 0.10 10.76 -8.62
C GLY A 117 0.22 10.53 -10.12
N CYS A 118 0.46 9.28 -10.55
CA CYS A 118 0.51 8.93 -11.97
C CYS A 118 -0.88 9.07 -12.63
N SER A 119 -1.96 8.74 -11.92
CA SER A 119 -3.33 8.94 -12.40
C SER A 119 -3.68 10.43 -12.50
N ALA A 120 -3.28 11.25 -11.51
CA ALA A 120 -3.47 12.69 -11.60
C ALA A 120 -2.76 13.29 -12.83
N ALA A 121 -1.51 12.88 -13.08
CA ALA A 121 -0.78 13.29 -14.29
C ALA A 121 -1.49 12.85 -15.59
N TYR A 122 -2.02 11.60 -15.58
CA TYR A 122 -2.80 11.08 -16.70
C TYR A 122 -4.02 11.96 -16.98
N TYR A 123 -4.87 12.22 -15.99
CA TYR A 123 -6.10 13.00 -16.20
C TYR A 123 -5.83 14.44 -16.58
N ILE A 124 -4.80 15.08 -16.01
CA ILE A 124 -4.37 16.43 -16.42
C ILE A 124 -3.94 16.41 -17.90
N THR A 125 -3.10 15.46 -18.29
CA THR A 125 -2.62 15.34 -19.67
C THR A 125 -3.73 15.05 -20.66
N ARG A 126 -4.72 14.21 -20.27
CA ARG A 126 -5.90 13.90 -21.09
C ARG A 126 -6.77 15.13 -21.34
N GLN A 127 -7.02 15.95 -20.31
CA GLN A 127 -7.88 17.12 -20.41
C GLN A 127 -7.16 18.34 -20.96
N ARG A 128 -5.86 18.45 -20.70
CA ARG A 128 -5.04 19.56 -21.19
C ARG A 128 -3.69 19.04 -21.73
N PRO A 129 -3.67 18.55 -22.98
CA PRO A 129 -2.44 18.05 -23.61
C PRO A 129 -1.35 19.11 -23.65
N GLY A 130 -0.10 18.70 -23.42
CA GLY A 130 1.06 19.59 -23.43
C GLY A 130 1.36 20.28 -22.09
N THR A 131 0.51 20.11 -21.07
CA THR A 131 0.78 20.61 -19.71
C THR A 131 2.12 20.09 -19.21
N LYS A 132 2.95 21.00 -18.67
CA LYS A 132 4.27 20.67 -18.11
C LYS A 132 4.12 20.20 -16.67
N ILE A 133 4.36 18.92 -16.43
CA ILE A 133 4.18 18.25 -15.14
C ILE A 133 5.53 17.72 -14.64
N LEU A 134 5.86 18.02 -13.39
CA LEU A 134 6.95 17.38 -12.66
C LEU A 134 6.39 16.50 -11.56
N ILE A 135 6.67 15.20 -11.58
CA ILE A 135 6.37 14.27 -10.49
C ILE A 135 7.67 14.08 -9.70
N LEU A 136 7.63 14.33 -8.39
CA LEU A 136 8.74 14.15 -7.45
C LEU A 136 8.43 12.96 -6.54
N ASP A 137 9.33 11.99 -6.47
CA ASP A 137 9.17 10.82 -5.62
C ASP A 137 10.45 10.50 -4.85
N GLY A 138 10.32 10.22 -3.56
CA GLY A 138 11.44 9.87 -2.70
C GLY A 138 11.99 8.46 -2.96
N GLN A 139 11.19 7.56 -3.51
CA GLN A 139 11.57 6.16 -3.75
C GLN A 139 12.53 6.01 -4.96
N ARG A 140 13.08 4.80 -5.12
CA ARG A 140 14.00 4.49 -6.23
C ARG A 140 13.30 4.31 -7.56
N THR A 141 12.09 3.77 -7.53
CA THR A 141 11.26 3.50 -8.71
C THR A 141 9.86 4.00 -8.48
N PRO A 142 9.11 4.39 -9.51
CA PRO A 142 7.70 4.75 -9.36
C PRO A 142 6.88 3.54 -8.92
N GLY A 143 5.79 3.80 -8.19
CA GLY A 143 4.85 2.77 -7.80
C GLY A 143 4.26 2.95 -6.42
N GLY A 144 5.00 3.45 -5.46
CA GLY A 144 4.55 3.43 -4.07
C GLY A 144 4.23 2.00 -3.64
N ASN A 145 3.02 1.77 -3.12
CA ASN A 145 2.57 0.42 -2.77
C ASN A 145 2.29 -0.48 -4.01
N ALA A 146 2.07 0.09 -5.19
CA ALA A 146 1.91 -0.65 -6.44
C ALA A 146 3.27 -0.92 -7.13
N ASN A 147 4.32 -1.15 -6.36
CA ASN A 147 5.66 -1.46 -6.87
C ASN A 147 5.92 -2.97 -6.80
N ARG A 148 7.00 -3.41 -7.44
CA ARG A 148 7.57 -4.75 -7.33
C ARG A 148 9.07 -4.64 -7.07
N ASP A 149 9.68 -5.73 -6.61
CA ASP A 149 11.13 -5.79 -6.48
C ASP A 149 11.76 -6.35 -7.76
N ASP A 150 12.33 -5.48 -8.57
CA ASP A 150 13.04 -5.88 -9.80
C ASP A 150 14.33 -6.68 -9.50
N ALA A 151 14.78 -6.73 -8.23
CA ALA A 151 15.91 -7.56 -7.81
C ALA A 151 15.51 -8.97 -7.39
N ALA A 152 14.21 -9.28 -7.28
CA ALA A 152 13.75 -10.63 -6.96
C ALA A 152 14.13 -11.61 -8.09
N PRO A 153 14.36 -12.91 -7.77
CA PRO A 153 14.69 -13.93 -8.79
C PRO A 153 13.62 -14.13 -9.84
N ILE A 154 12.36 -13.82 -9.50
CA ILE A 154 11.20 -13.86 -10.39
C ILE A 154 10.47 -12.52 -10.23
N PRO A 155 11.00 -11.43 -10.81
CA PRO A 155 10.52 -10.08 -10.51
C PRO A 155 9.11 -9.80 -11.05
N ASP A 156 8.67 -10.50 -12.08
CA ASP A 156 7.36 -10.36 -12.70
C ASP A 156 6.20 -10.84 -11.81
N ILE A 157 6.49 -11.56 -10.74
CA ILE A 157 5.50 -12.07 -9.79
C ILE A 157 5.79 -11.71 -8.34
N ALA A 158 6.82 -10.91 -8.07
CA ALA A 158 7.19 -10.46 -6.73
C ALA A 158 6.57 -9.09 -6.43
N SER A 159 5.30 -9.05 -6.06
CA SER A 159 4.62 -7.82 -5.63
C SER A 159 5.14 -7.36 -4.27
N THR A 160 5.22 -6.03 -4.07
CA THR A 160 5.58 -5.47 -2.75
C THR A 160 4.37 -5.15 -1.88
N ALA A 161 3.15 -5.17 -2.45
CA ALA A 161 1.93 -4.88 -1.69
C ALA A 161 0.69 -5.56 -2.25
N THR A 162 0.24 -5.29 -3.47
CA THR A 162 -1.06 -5.78 -3.95
C THR A 162 -0.95 -6.46 -5.31
N ALA A 163 -1.67 -7.58 -5.49
CA ALA A 163 -1.60 -8.40 -6.69
C ALA A 163 -2.82 -8.25 -7.61
N TYR A 164 -3.98 -7.87 -7.10
CA TYR A 164 -5.24 -7.86 -7.86
C TYR A 164 -6.03 -6.55 -7.69
N ALA A 165 -7.04 -6.36 -8.54
CA ALA A 165 -7.93 -5.22 -8.56
C ALA A 165 -9.34 -5.65 -8.94
N VAL A 166 -10.32 -4.84 -8.59
CA VAL A 166 -11.71 -5.08 -9.00
C VAL A 166 -11.95 -4.61 -10.42
N GLN A 167 -12.95 -5.21 -11.09
CA GLN A 167 -13.36 -4.79 -12.42
C GLN A 167 -13.78 -3.31 -12.40
N PRO A 168 -13.55 -2.55 -13.50
CA PRO A 168 -13.93 -1.16 -13.55
C PRO A 168 -15.42 -0.97 -13.28
N TYR A 169 -15.73 -0.29 -12.20
CA TYR A 169 -17.10 0.04 -11.78
C TYR A 169 -17.46 1.51 -12.04
N ALA A 170 -16.49 2.31 -12.43
CA ALA A 170 -16.66 3.73 -12.69
C ALA A 170 -16.03 4.13 -14.03
N PRO A 171 -16.62 5.10 -14.76
CA PRO A 171 -16.13 5.53 -16.07
C PRO A 171 -14.66 5.96 -16.08
N PHE A 172 -14.15 6.50 -14.97
CA PHE A 172 -12.76 6.92 -14.89
C PHE A 172 -11.78 5.72 -14.89
N LEU A 173 -12.16 4.60 -14.28
CA LEU A 173 -11.34 3.38 -14.34
C LEU A 173 -11.31 2.80 -15.75
N ASP A 174 -12.45 2.76 -16.43
CA ASP A 174 -12.50 2.34 -17.84
C ASP A 174 -11.65 3.25 -18.73
N ASP A 175 -11.70 4.57 -18.52
CA ASP A 175 -10.94 5.52 -19.34
C ASP A 175 -9.42 5.30 -19.18
N ILE A 176 -8.92 5.22 -17.94
CA ILE A 176 -7.48 5.05 -17.74
C ILE A 176 -7.00 3.67 -18.20
N TYR A 177 -7.75 2.59 -17.93
CA TYR A 177 -7.34 1.24 -18.32
C TYR A 177 -7.31 1.11 -19.85
N ASN A 178 -8.41 1.44 -20.54
CA ASN A 178 -8.49 1.33 -21.98
C ASN A 178 -7.48 2.24 -22.70
N THR A 179 -7.32 3.48 -22.24
CA THR A 179 -6.43 4.44 -22.89
C THR A 179 -4.95 4.09 -22.70
N THR A 180 -4.56 3.54 -21.55
CA THR A 180 -3.16 3.19 -21.27
C THR A 180 -2.80 1.78 -21.74
N GLY A 181 -3.77 1.02 -22.26
CA GLY A 181 -3.56 -0.32 -22.78
C GLY A 181 -3.62 -1.43 -21.72
N ILE A 182 -4.23 -1.17 -20.58
CA ILE A 182 -4.48 -2.19 -19.54
C ILE A 182 -5.70 -3.01 -19.99
N LEU A 183 -5.45 -4.10 -20.70
CA LEU A 183 -6.50 -4.99 -21.22
C LEU A 183 -6.98 -5.94 -20.13
N TRP A 184 -7.58 -5.39 -19.08
CA TRP A 184 -7.99 -6.10 -17.87
C TRP A 184 -8.91 -7.31 -18.16
N GLN A 185 -9.71 -7.25 -19.22
CA GLN A 185 -10.63 -8.31 -19.63
C GLN A 185 -9.90 -9.65 -19.91
N ASN A 186 -8.63 -9.60 -20.30
CA ASN A 186 -7.82 -10.79 -20.57
C ASN A 186 -7.39 -11.50 -19.28
N TYR A 187 -7.57 -10.86 -18.13
CA TYR A 187 -7.06 -11.31 -16.83
C TYR A 187 -8.16 -11.53 -15.80
N VAL A 188 -9.44 -11.51 -16.24
CA VAL A 188 -10.58 -11.74 -15.34
C VAL A 188 -10.53 -13.15 -14.77
N VAL A 189 -10.70 -13.23 -13.48
CA VAL A 189 -10.87 -14.45 -12.73
C VAL A 189 -12.36 -14.62 -12.47
N PRO A 190 -13.01 -15.66 -13.04
CA PRO A 190 -14.47 -15.79 -12.98
C PRO A 190 -15.03 -15.93 -11.57
N SER A 191 -14.25 -16.54 -10.66
CA SER A 191 -14.54 -16.67 -9.24
C SER A 191 -13.22 -16.68 -8.49
N PRO A 192 -13.09 -15.89 -7.43
CA PRO A 192 -11.90 -15.95 -6.58
C PRO A 192 -11.78 -17.36 -5.98
N PHE A 193 -10.67 -18.02 -6.27
CA PHE A 193 -10.40 -19.37 -5.79
C PHE A 193 -9.60 -19.28 -4.51
N TYR A 194 -10.29 -19.05 -3.38
CA TYR A 194 -9.69 -18.94 -2.05
C TYR A 194 -9.82 -20.25 -1.30
N SER A 195 -8.69 -20.70 -0.73
CA SER A 195 -8.63 -21.91 0.08
C SER A 195 -8.32 -21.57 1.54
N TYR A 196 -8.95 -22.28 2.46
CA TYR A 196 -8.75 -22.10 3.89
C TYR A 196 -8.20 -23.39 4.51
N TYR A 197 -7.10 -23.26 5.26
CA TYR A 197 -6.57 -24.36 6.06
C TYR A 197 -7.13 -24.31 7.46
N PHE A 198 -7.69 -25.44 7.89
CA PHE A 198 -8.25 -25.62 9.21
C PHE A 198 -7.47 -26.64 10.00
N ASP A 199 -7.12 -26.32 11.23
CA ASP A 199 -6.43 -27.21 12.18
C ASP A 199 -6.77 -26.82 13.63
N ASP A 200 -6.06 -27.41 14.59
CA ASP A 200 -6.28 -27.17 16.03
C ASP A 200 -6.01 -25.71 16.46
N MET A 201 -5.38 -24.90 15.59
CA MET A 201 -5.18 -23.45 15.80
C MET A 201 -6.38 -22.63 15.35
N THR A 202 -7.34 -23.24 14.65
CA THR A 202 -8.55 -22.56 14.16
C THR A 202 -9.64 -22.61 15.25
N PRO A 203 -10.12 -21.46 15.72
CA PRO A 203 -11.21 -21.44 16.71
C PRO A 203 -12.50 -22.10 16.20
N TYR A 204 -13.23 -22.74 17.08
CA TYR A 204 -14.57 -23.32 16.84
C TYR A 204 -14.65 -24.47 15.83
N VAL A 205 -13.58 -24.94 15.23
CA VAL A 205 -13.63 -26.10 14.33
C VAL A 205 -13.82 -27.40 15.12
N ASN A 206 -14.26 -28.44 14.40
CA ASN A 206 -14.35 -29.79 14.99
C ASN A 206 -12.95 -30.32 15.33
N ALA A 207 -12.82 -30.92 16.51
CA ALA A 207 -11.52 -31.43 16.97
C ALA A 207 -10.90 -32.44 15.99
N GLY A 208 -9.57 -32.38 15.83
CA GLY A 208 -8.84 -33.27 14.93
C GLY A 208 -8.92 -32.91 13.45
N THR A 209 -9.40 -31.70 13.13
CA THR A 209 -9.37 -31.18 11.78
C THR A 209 -7.94 -30.79 11.40
N HIS A 210 -7.44 -31.31 10.27
CA HIS A 210 -6.17 -30.90 9.66
C HIS A 210 -6.32 -30.99 8.15
N SER A 211 -6.94 -30.00 7.53
CA SER A 211 -7.26 -30.07 6.09
C SER A 211 -7.46 -28.71 5.45
N TRP A 212 -7.19 -28.67 4.14
CA TRP A 212 -7.61 -27.59 3.26
C TRP A 212 -9.06 -27.74 2.84
N ASN A 213 -9.84 -26.70 2.95
CA ASN A 213 -11.08 -26.52 2.22
C ASN A 213 -10.78 -25.71 0.96
N LEU A 214 -10.69 -26.40 -0.17
CA LEU A 214 -10.33 -25.80 -1.44
C LEU A 214 -11.53 -25.06 -2.05
N ASP A 215 -11.28 -23.91 -2.66
CA ASP A 215 -12.32 -23.09 -3.30
C ASP A 215 -13.51 -22.80 -2.36
N THR A 216 -13.19 -22.33 -1.18
CA THR A 216 -14.16 -22.15 -0.09
C THR A 216 -15.34 -21.26 -0.51
N TYR A 217 -15.06 -20.16 -1.22
CA TYR A 217 -16.11 -19.26 -1.68
C TYR A 217 -16.86 -19.77 -2.91
N GLY A 218 -16.17 -20.36 -3.87
CA GLY A 218 -16.80 -20.94 -5.07
C GLY A 218 -17.74 -22.10 -4.72
N LYS A 219 -17.42 -22.88 -3.68
CA LYS A 219 -18.28 -23.93 -3.11
C LYS A 219 -19.38 -23.39 -2.20
N GLY A 220 -19.52 -22.09 -2.04
CA GLY A 220 -20.55 -21.52 -1.17
C GLY A 220 -20.36 -21.83 0.29
N LEU A 221 -19.11 -21.98 0.76
CA LEU A 221 -18.74 -22.38 2.12
C LEU A 221 -19.10 -23.84 2.48
N ASP A 222 -19.34 -24.69 1.48
CA ASP A 222 -19.57 -26.11 1.74
C ASP A 222 -18.29 -26.81 2.17
N GLY A 223 -18.43 -27.71 3.15
CA GLY A 223 -17.33 -28.53 3.64
C GLY A 223 -16.37 -27.81 4.59
N VAL A 224 -16.64 -26.56 5.00
CA VAL A 224 -15.91 -25.94 6.11
C VAL A 224 -16.17 -26.72 7.41
N PRO A 225 -15.12 -27.02 8.21
CA PRO A 225 -15.23 -27.98 9.30
C PRO A 225 -15.77 -27.38 10.62
N TYR A 226 -16.71 -26.46 10.52
CA TYR A 226 -17.42 -25.91 11.68
C TYR A 226 -18.67 -26.69 12.01
N PRO A 227 -19.20 -26.60 13.26
CA PRO A 227 -20.56 -27.04 13.58
C PRO A 227 -21.60 -26.47 12.64
N VAL A 228 -22.66 -27.24 12.35
CA VAL A 228 -23.67 -26.90 11.32
C VAL A 228 -24.35 -25.54 11.53
N ASN A 229 -24.58 -25.13 12.76
CA ASN A 229 -25.14 -23.81 13.09
C ASN A 229 -24.19 -22.66 12.64
N ILE A 230 -22.89 -22.81 12.84
CA ILE A 230 -21.88 -21.83 12.41
C ILE A 230 -21.80 -21.79 10.88
N VAL A 231 -21.83 -22.96 10.21
CA VAL A 231 -21.86 -23.01 8.73
C VAL A 231 -23.09 -22.29 8.17
N ASN A 232 -24.25 -22.46 8.81
CA ASN A 232 -25.46 -21.75 8.39
C ASN A 232 -25.33 -20.23 8.57
N ASP A 233 -24.74 -19.77 9.66
CA ASP A 233 -24.49 -18.36 9.91
C ASP A 233 -23.48 -17.78 8.91
N LEU A 234 -22.40 -18.51 8.57
CA LEU A 234 -21.44 -18.11 7.55
C LEU A 234 -22.10 -17.96 6.16
N LYS A 235 -22.97 -18.90 5.79
CA LYS A 235 -23.73 -18.81 4.53
C LYS A 235 -24.69 -17.63 4.51
N ALA A 236 -25.35 -17.37 5.62
CA ALA A 236 -26.25 -16.22 5.79
C ALA A 236 -25.47 -14.90 5.73
N ALA A 237 -24.31 -14.83 6.37
CA ALA A 237 -23.44 -13.66 6.32
C ALA A 237 -22.95 -13.41 4.88
N ARG A 238 -22.51 -14.46 4.16
CA ARG A 238 -22.13 -14.35 2.74
C ARG A 238 -23.26 -13.77 1.89
N ALA A 239 -24.47 -14.31 2.04
CA ALA A 239 -25.63 -13.83 1.29
C ALA A 239 -25.95 -12.35 1.61
N ASP A 240 -25.81 -11.95 2.87
CA ASP A 240 -25.98 -10.56 3.29
C ASP A 240 -24.93 -9.62 2.68
N LEU A 241 -23.66 -10.01 2.71
CA LEU A 241 -22.56 -9.24 2.10
C LEU A 241 -22.75 -9.06 0.59
N MET A 242 -23.12 -10.13 -0.12
CA MET A 242 -23.43 -10.07 -1.54
C MET A 242 -24.60 -9.13 -1.85
N ASN A 243 -25.64 -9.10 -1.01
CA ASN A 243 -26.77 -8.18 -1.16
C ASN A 243 -26.36 -6.71 -0.99
N TRP A 244 -25.40 -6.42 -0.12
CA TRP A 244 -24.88 -5.06 0.04
C TRP A 244 -24.06 -4.63 -1.18
N TYR A 245 -23.21 -5.50 -1.70
CA TYR A 245 -22.30 -5.16 -2.79
C TYR A 245 -23.01 -5.03 -4.15
N HIS A 246 -24.02 -5.84 -4.40
CA HIS A 246 -24.70 -5.95 -5.72
C HIS A 246 -25.50 -4.74 -6.16
N LYS A 247 -25.58 -3.68 -5.39
CA LYS A 247 -26.33 -2.52 -5.85
C LYS A 247 -25.46 -1.72 -6.82
N PRO A 248 -25.89 -1.59 -8.10
CA PRO A 248 -25.23 -0.72 -9.06
C PRO A 248 -25.05 0.68 -8.45
N GLY A 249 -23.84 1.20 -8.48
CA GLY A 249 -23.51 2.47 -7.83
C GLY A 249 -23.22 2.36 -6.34
N ALA A 250 -22.90 1.15 -5.81
CA ALA A 250 -22.21 1.06 -4.52
C ALA A 250 -20.89 1.81 -4.68
N PRO A 251 -20.71 2.98 -4.06
CA PRO A 251 -19.60 3.81 -4.39
C PRO A 251 -18.38 3.33 -3.65
N THR A 252 -17.31 3.24 -4.32
CA THR A 252 -15.98 3.09 -3.74
C THR A 252 -15.45 4.39 -3.16
N ASP A 253 -15.91 5.53 -3.64
CA ASP A 253 -15.84 6.80 -2.93
C ASP A 253 -17.22 7.45 -2.87
N PRO A 254 -17.94 7.25 -1.79
CA PRO A 254 -19.28 7.78 -1.61
C PRO A 254 -19.29 9.24 -1.14
N ALA A 255 -18.34 10.06 -1.58
CA ALA A 255 -18.31 11.49 -1.24
C ALA A 255 -19.70 12.15 -1.42
N ASP A 256 -20.44 11.65 -2.41
CA ASP A 256 -21.77 12.15 -2.76
C ASP A 256 -22.88 11.15 -2.40
N ASN A 257 -22.57 10.10 -1.64
CA ASN A 257 -23.58 9.10 -1.34
C ASN A 257 -24.57 9.62 -0.30
N SER A 258 -25.76 9.95 -0.77
CA SER A 258 -26.87 10.38 0.07
C SER A 258 -27.64 9.22 0.72
N ASP A 259 -27.25 7.95 0.49
CA ASP A 259 -27.97 6.80 1.05
C ASP A 259 -27.72 6.68 2.56
N PRO A 260 -28.75 6.90 3.40
CA PRO A 260 -28.61 6.87 4.86
C PRO A 260 -28.10 5.56 5.45
N LYS A 261 -28.19 4.45 4.69
CA LYS A 261 -27.72 3.14 5.17
C LYS A 261 -26.20 3.10 5.45
N TYR A 262 -25.41 3.95 4.80
CA TYR A 262 -23.97 4.01 5.06
C TYR A 262 -23.65 4.76 6.35
N ASP A 263 -24.54 5.63 6.81
CA ASP A 263 -24.35 6.43 8.02
C ASP A 263 -24.23 5.57 9.28
N TYR A 264 -24.91 4.43 9.34
CA TYR A 264 -24.80 3.52 10.48
C TYR A 264 -23.72 2.45 10.33
N LEU A 265 -23.38 2.05 9.11
CA LEU A 265 -22.32 1.07 8.85
C LEU A 265 -20.92 1.64 9.09
N SER A 266 -20.69 2.90 8.72
CA SER A 266 -19.37 3.51 8.82
C SER A 266 -18.88 3.67 10.27
N PRO A 267 -19.69 4.16 11.23
CA PRO A 267 -19.25 4.30 12.63
C PRO A 267 -19.28 2.97 13.42
N MET A 268 -19.74 1.88 12.84
CA MET A 268 -19.85 0.57 13.46
C MET A 268 -18.66 -0.31 13.07
N THR A 269 -18.16 -1.15 13.98
CA THR A 269 -17.18 -2.19 13.63
C THR A 269 -17.85 -3.33 12.86
N PHE A 270 -17.09 -4.04 12.04
CA PHE A 270 -17.62 -5.16 11.29
C PHE A 270 -18.06 -6.31 12.23
N ASP A 271 -17.32 -6.56 13.31
CA ASP A 271 -17.73 -7.49 14.36
C ASP A 271 -19.09 -7.13 14.96
N SER A 272 -19.28 -5.86 15.35
CA SER A 272 -20.57 -5.38 15.89
C SER A 272 -21.71 -5.51 14.88
N TYR A 273 -21.41 -5.38 13.58
CA TYR A 273 -22.39 -5.65 12.53
C TYR A 273 -22.78 -7.13 12.48
N LEU A 274 -21.79 -8.02 12.40
CA LEU A 274 -22.01 -9.46 12.27
C LEU A 274 -22.68 -10.05 13.51
N THR A 275 -22.11 -9.80 14.70
CA THR A 275 -22.53 -10.44 15.94
C THR A 275 -23.66 -9.68 16.65
N GLY A 276 -23.61 -8.35 16.65
CA GLY A 276 -24.60 -7.51 17.33
C GLY A 276 -25.84 -7.22 16.47
N THR A 277 -25.65 -6.73 15.24
CA THR A 277 -26.78 -6.34 14.37
C THR A 277 -27.45 -7.54 13.71
N LYS A 278 -26.65 -8.50 13.20
CA LYS A 278 -27.16 -9.69 12.51
C LYS A 278 -27.38 -10.87 13.44
N GLY A 279 -26.74 -10.89 14.62
CA GLY A 279 -26.88 -11.96 15.60
C GLY A 279 -26.18 -13.26 15.20
N PHE A 280 -25.22 -13.22 14.28
CA PHE A 280 -24.45 -14.39 13.88
C PHE A 280 -23.53 -14.87 15.01
N HIS A 281 -23.19 -16.14 14.99
CA HIS A 281 -22.22 -16.71 15.93
C HIS A 281 -20.86 -16.00 15.83
N PRO A 282 -20.12 -15.77 16.94
CA PRO A 282 -18.81 -15.08 16.91
C PRO A 282 -17.77 -15.71 15.98
N ALA A 283 -17.87 -17.01 15.72
CA ALA A 283 -17.01 -17.68 14.73
C ALA A 283 -17.09 -17.07 13.31
N VAL A 284 -18.21 -16.43 12.96
CA VAL A 284 -18.37 -15.73 11.66
C VAL A 284 -17.44 -14.53 11.61
N SER A 285 -17.37 -13.77 12.70
CA SER A 285 -16.47 -12.63 12.81
C SER A 285 -14.99 -13.08 12.79
N ASP A 286 -14.66 -14.16 13.51
CA ASP A 286 -13.31 -14.75 13.51
C ASP A 286 -12.89 -15.23 12.11
N PHE A 287 -13.80 -15.90 11.39
CA PHE A 287 -13.55 -16.35 10.02
C PHE A 287 -13.18 -15.18 9.10
N TYR A 288 -13.97 -14.10 9.11
CA TYR A 288 -13.71 -12.92 8.30
C TYR A 288 -12.54 -12.05 8.79
N THR A 289 -12.08 -12.26 10.03
CA THR A 289 -10.89 -11.57 10.54
C THR A 289 -9.64 -11.92 9.74
N ARG A 290 -9.54 -13.13 9.17
CA ARG A 290 -8.37 -13.48 8.33
C ARG A 290 -8.25 -12.56 7.12
N TYR A 291 -9.34 -12.39 6.40
CA TYR A 291 -9.41 -11.45 5.29
C TYR A 291 -9.23 -9.98 5.72
N ALA A 292 -9.87 -9.58 6.81
CA ALA A 292 -9.77 -8.20 7.28
C ALA A 292 -8.33 -7.82 7.68
N VAL A 293 -7.59 -8.76 8.26
CA VAL A 293 -6.17 -8.57 8.62
C VAL A 293 -5.32 -8.42 7.37
N ASP A 294 -5.55 -9.21 6.34
CA ASP A 294 -4.86 -9.12 5.05
C ASP A 294 -5.22 -7.82 4.30
N ALA A 295 -6.49 -7.65 3.94
CA ALA A 295 -6.93 -6.60 3.02
C ALA A 295 -7.06 -5.21 3.66
N LEU A 296 -7.32 -5.14 4.97
CA LEU A 296 -7.60 -3.91 5.71
C LEU A 296 -6.60 -3.62 6.82
N ASP A 297 -5.63 -4.52 7.06
CA ASP A 297 -4.62 -4.44 8.12
C ASP A 297 -5.23 -4.19 9.51
N GLY A 298 -6.35 -4.86 9.79
CA GLY A 298 -7.04 -4.80 11.07
C GLY A 298 -8.09 -5.89 11.21
N THR A 299 -8.45 -6.21 12.45
CA THR A 299 -9.48 -7.22 12.73
C THR A 299 -10.89 -6.71 12.42
N THR A 300 -11.86 -7.61 12.36
CA THR A 300 -13.29 -7.28 12.26
C THR A 300 -13.77 -6.37 13.39
N SER A 301 -13.17 -6.47 14.59
CA SER A 301 -13.50 -5.62 15.74
C SER A 301 -12.85 -4.21 15.67
N GLN A 302 -12.02 -3.95 14.68
CA GLN A 302 -11.30 -2.70 14.52
C GLN A 302 -11.68 -1.96 13.24
N ALA A 303 -11.96 -2.68 12.15
CA ALA A 303 -12.33 -2.09 10.87
C ALA A 303 -13.80 -1.68 10.82
N SER A 304 -14.10 -0.60 10.09
CA SER A 304 -15.47 -0.14 9.81
C SER A 304 -16.27 -1.22 9.08
N ALA A 305 -17.50 -1.46 9.48
CA ALA A 305 -18.41 -2.37 8.78
C ALA A 305 -18.62 -1.94 7.32
N TYR A 306 -18.69 -0.64 7.05
CA TYR A 306 -18.82 -0.11 5.70
C TYR A 306 -17.67 -0.56 4.79
N THR A 307 -16.43 -0.32 5.20
CA THR A 307 -15.27 -0.69 4.38
C THR A 307 -15.11 -2.20 4.28
N SER A 308 -15.30 -2.93 5.38
CA SER A 308 -15.21 -4.40 5.40
C SER A 308 -16.23 -5.05 4.46
N ILE A 309 -17.49 -4.58 4.45
CA ILE A 309 -18.53 -5.06 3.53
C ILE A 309 -18.17 -4.74 2.08
N SER A 310 -17.62 -3.55 1.82
CA SER A 310 -17.24 -3.16 0.46
C SER A 310 -16.12 -4.04 -0.10
N PHE A 311 -15.13 -4.38 0.72
CA PHE A 311 -14.03 -5.26 0.32
C PHE A 311 -14.49 -6.71 0.20
N LEU A 312 -15.03 -7.28 1.28
CA LEU A 312 -15.52 -8.67 1.27
C LEU A 312 -16.62 -8.93 0.24
N GLY A 313 -17.45 -7.93 0.00
CA GLY A 313 -18.46 -8.04 -1.05
C GLY A 313 -17.83 -8.21 -2.43
N ALA A 314 -16.73 -7.52 -2.69
CA ALA A 314 -15.99 -7.64 -3.95
C ALA A 314 -15.45 -9.05 -4.17
N GLU A 315 -14.94 -9.70 -3.10
CA GLU A 315 -14.35 -11.04 -3.16
C GLU A 315 -15.30 -12.15 -3.61
N TYR A 316 -16.60 -11.89 -3.60
CA TYR A 316 -17.60 -12.85 -4.09
C TYR A 316 -17.93 -12.69 -5.58
N PHE A 317 -17.28 -11.76 -6.27
CA PHE A 317 -17.51 -11.45 -7.69
C PHE A 317 -16.23 -11.58 -8.50
N PRO A 318 -16.32 -11.65 -9.82
CA PRO A 318 -15.15 -11.72 -10.66
C PRO A 318 -14.23 -10.51 -10.45
N GLU A 319 -12.98 -10.79 -10.21
CA GLU A 319 -11.89 -9.81 -10.10
C GLU A 319 -10.91 -9.99 -11.26
N PHE A 320 -9.93 -9.14 -11.39
CA PHE A 320 -8.84 -9.38 -12.31
C PHE A 320 -7.49 -9.25 -11.63
N ALA A 321 -6.57 -10.12 -12.04
CA ALA A 321 -5.18 -10.06 -11.64
C ALA A 321 -4.34 -9.75 -12.86
N TYR A 322 -3.98 -8.48 -13.00
CA TYR A 322 -3.17 -8.06 -14.13
C TYR A 322 -1.78 -8.67 -14.07
N GLN A 323 -1.18 -8.93 -15.23
CA GLN A 323 0.16 -9.49 -15.28
C GLN A 323 1.15 -8.55 -14.56
N GLY A 324 1.85 -9.07 -13.53
CA GLY A 324 2.68 -8.28 -12.63
C GLY A 324 1.91 -7.53 -11.54
N GLY A 325 0.63 -7.86 -11.32
CA GLY A 325 -0.21 -7.19 -10.33
C GLY A 325 -0.41 -5.70 -10.62
N ASN A 326 -0.63 -4.93 -9.58
CA ASN A 326 -0.80 -3.47 -9.70
C ASN A 326 0.47 -2.76 -10.23
N SER A 327 1.65 -3.37 -10.07
CA SER A 327 2.89 -2.88 -10.70
C SER A 327 2.81 -2.92 -12.23
N GLY A 328 2.22 -3.98 -12.81
CA GLY A 328 2.00 -4.06 -14.25
C GLY A 328 1.10 -2.93 -14.75
N MET A 329 -0.01 -2.67 -14.06
CA MET A 329 -0.92 -1.57 -14.39
C MET A 329 -0.22 -0.21 -14.33
N LEU A 330 0.54 0.05 -13.27
CA LEU A 330 1.28 1.30 -13.14
C LEU A 330 2.29 1.49 -14.28
N ARG A 331 2.95 0.42 -14.71
CA ARG A 331 3.92 0.46 -15.82
C ARG A 331 3.27 0.91 -17.13
N HIS A 332 2.04 0.50 -17.40
CA HIS A 332 1.25 1.00 -18.54
C HIS A 332 0.97 2.49 -18.43
N ILE A 333 0.55 2.97 -17.27
CA ILE A 333 0.27 4.39 -17.05
C ILE A 333 1.55 5.23 -17.24
N VAL A 334 2.66 4.82 -16.64
CA VAL A 334 3.96 5.51 -16.78
C VAL A 334 4.44 5.47 -18.22
N LYS A 335 4.31 4.34 -18.91
CA LYS A 335 4.65 4.20 -20.34
C LYS A 335 3.83 5.14 -21.23
N TRP A 336 2.53 5.27 -20.95
CA TRP A 336 1.65 6.19 -21.67
C TRP A 336 2.05 7.66 -21.45
N LEU A 337 2.35 8.04 -20.20
CA LEU A 337 2.80 9.39 -19.85
C LEU A 337 4.17 9.74 -20.49
N ILE A 338 5.08 8.76 -20.50
CA ILE A 338 6.46 8.94 -20.97
C ILE A 338 6.86 7.71 -21.80
N PRO A 339 6.68 7.75 -23.12
CA PRO A 339 6.93 6.61 -23.99
C PRO A 339 8.34 6.00 -23.89
N GLY A 340 9.34 6.79 -23.49
CA GLY A 340 10.73 6.34 -23.27
C GLY A 340 10.98 5.74 -21.89
N ALA A 341 10.00 5.74 -20.97
CA ALA A 341 10.18 5.30 -19.59
C ALA A 341 10.47 3.79 -19.45
N ILE A 342 9.94 2.98 -20.34
CA ILE A 342 10.14 1.52 -20.36
C ILE A 342 10.23 1.07 -21.81
N ASN A 343 11.15 0.15 -22.12
CA ASN A 343 11.23 -0.47 -23.45
C ASN A 343 10.11 -1.49 -23.64
N GLY A 344 9.67 -1.67 -24.89
CA GLY A 344 8.61 -2.60 -25.25
C GLY A 344 7.20 -2.01 -25.23
N THR A 345 6.21 -2.81 -25.66
CA THR A 345 4.81 -2.41 -25.82
C THR A 345 3.82 -3.47 -25.33
N SER A 346 4.23 -4.73 -25.24
CA SER A 346 3.40 -5.80 -24.67
C SER A 346 3.54 -5.87 -23.15
N ASP A 347 2.55 -6.44 -22.48
CA ASP A 347 2.54 -6.64 -21.03
C ASP A 347 3.82 -7.34 -20.55
N ALA A 348 4.22 -8.42 -21.24
CA ALA A 348 5.43 -9.16 -20.93
C ALA A 348 6.70 -8.32 -21.08
N GLU A 349 6.80 -7.48 -22.12
CA GLU A 349 7.96 -6.61 -22.31
C GLU A 349 8.00 -5.48 -21.29
N LEU A 350 6.85 -4.87 -20.96
CA LEU A 350 6.77 -3.83 -19.92
C LEU A 350 7.16 -4.40 -18.56
N LEU A 351 6.87 -5.66 -18.28
CA LEU A 351 7.29 -6.32 -17.05
C LEU A 351 8.77 -6.72 -17.08
N ALA A 352 9.28 -7.23 -18.19
CA ALA A 352 10.66 -7.69 -18.30
C ALA A 352 11.68 -6.55 -18.28
N ASN A 353 11.31 -5.36 -18.76
CA ASN A 353 12.23 -4.24 -18.89
C ASN A 353 12.20 -3.32 -17.65
N PRO A 354 13.37 -2.86 -17.17
CA PRO A 354 13.44 -1.90 -16.07
C PRO A 354 12.95 -0.52 -16.48
N PHE A 355 12.63 0.32 -15.51
CA PHE A 355 12.40 1.74 -15.73
C PHE A 355 13.68 2.45 -16.19
N ASN A 356 13.58 3.26 -17.23
CA ASN A 356 14.63 4.16 -17.69
C ASN A 356 14.50 5.51 -16.96
N LEU A 357 15.14 5.62 -15.80
CA LEU A 357 15.04 6.80 -14.94
C LEU A 357 15.55 8.08 -15.63
N VAL A 358 16.55 7.97 -16.51
CA VAL A 358 17.08 9.11 -17.27
C VAL A 358 16.04 9.60 -18.27
N ALA A 359 15.41 8.69 -19.00
CA ALA A 359 14.35 9.06 -19.93
C ALA A 359 13.12 9.62 -19.21
N MET A 360 12.82 9.13 -18.00
CA MET A 360 11.68 9.61 -17.22
C MET A 360 11.83 11.07 -16.78
N ASP A 361 13.04 11.53 -16.43
CA ASP A 361 13.30 12.94 -16.06
C ASP A 361 13.87 13.77 -17.22
N GLY A 362 13.69 13.33 -18.47
CA GLY A 362 14.17 14.03 -19.66
C GLY A 362 13.56 15.43 -19.79
N SER A 363 14.41 16.46 -20.04
CA SER A 363 13.99 17.87 -20.08
C SER A 363 13.00 18.20 -21.22
N ASN A 364 12.95 17.38 -22.25
CA ASN A 364 12.06 17.56 -23.40
C ASN A 364 10.65 16.96 -23.16
N ASN A 365 10.46 16.19 -22.09
CA ASN A 365 9.17 15.60 -21.78
C ASN A 365 8.18 16.66 -21.26
N ASN A 366 6.89 16.50 -21.60
CA ASN A 366 5.84 17.28 -20.95
C ASN A 366 5.59 16.79 -19.52
N VAL A 367 5.60 15.48 -19.32
CA VAL A 367 5.56 14.86 -18.00
C VAL A 367 6.94 14.32 -17.65
N ARG A 368 7.47 14.71 -16.50
CA ARG A 368 8.75 14.25 -15.98
C ARG A 368 8.54 13.58 -14.64
N ILE A 369 9.22 12.47 -14.41
CA ILE A 369 9.21 11.76 -13.12
C ILE A 369 10.64 11.72 -12.61
N ARG A 370 10.89 12.38 -11.48
CA ARG A 370 12.17 12.43 -10.80
C ARG A 370 12.12 11.59 -9.53
N GLN A 371 12.88 10.50 -9.53
CA GLN A 371 13.03 9.61 -8.39
C GLN A 371 14.13 10.11 -7.44
N GLY A 372 14.10 9.66 -6.17
CA GLY A 372 15.06 10.10 -5.15
C GLY A 372 14.93 11.58 -4.78
N ALA A 373 13.75 12.14 -4.91
CA ALA A 373 13.43 13.54 -4.64
C ALA A 373 12.36 13.64 -3.53
N MET A 374 12.79 13.74 -2.27
CA MET A 374 11.90 13.81 -1.12
C MET A 374 11.45 15.26 -0.88
N VAL A 375 10.17 15.52 -1.06
CA VAL A 375 9.57 16.84 -0.77
C VAL A 375 9.45 17.03 0.74
N VAL A 376 9.94 18.18 1.22
CA VAL A 376 9.99 18.52 2.65
C VAL A 376 9.21 19.80 2.99
N ARG A 377 8.78 20.58 2.01
CA ARG A 377 7.98 21.79 2.22
C ARG A 377 7.13 22.10 0.99
N GLY A 378 5.88 22.50 1.23
CA GLY A 378 4.98 23.08 0.25
C GLY A 378 4.63 24.53 0.63
N ASP A 379 4.64 25.44 -0.32
CA ASP A 379 4.24 26.84 -0.14
C ASP A 379 3.30 27.25 -1.27
N ALA A 380 2.36 28.16 -1.00
CA ALA A 380 1.44 28.68 -2.01
C ALA A 380 1.29 30.21 -1.88
N THR A 381 1.09 30.85 -3.02
CA THR A 381 0.69 32.25 -3.17
C THR A 381 -0.63 32.30 -3.97
N ASN A 382 -1.15 33.47 -4.24
CA ASN A 382 -2.36 33.62 -5.06
C ASN A 382 -2.15 33.16 -6.51
N THR A 383 -0.93 33.17 -7.01
CA THR A 383 -0.62 32.90 -8.42
C THR A 383 0.18 31.63 -8.67
N ASN A 384 0.98 31.19 -7.69
CA ASN A 384 1.88 30.05 -7.82
C ASN A 384 1.89 29.20 -6.55
N ALA A 385 2.33 27.96 -6.70
CA ALA A 385 2.74 27.09 -5.60
C ALA A 385 4.18 26.62 -5.81
N SER A 386 4.87 26.27 -4.74
CA SER A 386 6.24 25.75 -4.82
C SER A 386 6.47 24.65 -3.80
N VAL A 387 7.46 23.81 -4.08
CA VAL A 387 7.94 22.80 -3.14
C VAL A 387 9.44 22.95 -2.94
N VAL A 388 9.90 22.65 -1.72
CA VAL A 388 11.31 22.37 -1.46
C VAL A 388 11.46 20.86 -1.32
N TYR A 389 12.41 20.30 -2.04
CA TYR A 389 12.71 18.88 -1.99
C TYR A 389 14.21 18.63 -1.80
N PHE A 390 14.54 17.50 -1.18
CA PHE A 390 15.90 17.03 -1.00
C PHE A 390 16.19 15.93 -2.03
N SER A 391 17.27 16.07 -2.76
CA SER A 391 17.74 15.08 -3.72
C SER A 391 19.25 15.15 -3.87
N ASN A 392 19.91 14.00 -3.95
CA ASN A 392 21.37 13.92 -4.14
C ASN A 392 22.17 14.80 -3.16
N GLY A 393 21.78 14.80 -1.88
CA GLY A 393 22.47 15.54 -0.83
C GLY A 393 22.21 17.06 -0.82
N GLN A 394 21.30 17.57 -1.65
CA GLN A 394 21.06 18.99 -1.86
C GLN A 394 19.56 19.33 -1.79
N PHE A 395 19.23 20.53 -1.28
CA PHE A 395 17.87 21.07 -1.34
C PHE A 395 17.66 21.87 -2.62
N TYR A 396 16.49 21.67 -3.22
CA TYR A 396 16.03 22.38 -4.42
C TYR A 396 14.66 22.98 -4.21
N ARG A 397 14.36 24.10 -4.87
CA ARG A 397 13.01 24.67 -4.95
C ARG A 397 12.51 24.60 -6.38
N ALA A 398 11.37 23.94 -6.58
CA ALA A 398 10.61 23.97 -7.82
C ALA A 398 9.32 24.78 -7.63
N THR A 399 8.92 25.51 -8.66
CA THR A 399 7.72 26.36 -8.69
C THR A 399 6.82 25.98 -9.84
N ALA A 400 5.50 26.00 -9.60
CA ALA A 400 4.47 25.71 -10.59
C ALA A 400 3.21 26.56 -10.32
N LYS A 401 2.21 26.45 -11.21
CA LYS A 401 0.90 27.07 -10.99
C LYS A 401 0.11 26.33 -9.90
N ALA A 402 0.28 25.02 -9.78
CA ALA A 402 -0.40 24.19 -8.77
C ALA A 402 0.49 23.02 -8.31
N VAL A 403 0.20 22.51 -7.09
CA VAL A 403 0.87 21.35 -6.52
C VAL A 403 -0.18 20.34 -6.05
N ILE A 404 0.05 19.04 -6.31
CA ILE A 404 -0.73 17.92 -5.80
C ILE A 404 0.16 17.09 -4.88
N PHE A 405 -0.22 16.94 -3.61
CA PHE A 405 0.39 15.96 -2.71
C PHE A 405 -0.36 14.64 -2.84
N ALA A 406 0.25 13.70 -3.55
CA ALA A 406 -0.26 12.35 -3.85
C ALA A 406 0.52 11.22 -3.14
N GLY A 407 1.44 11.59 -2.26
CA GLY A 407 2.17 10.68 -1.37
C GLY A 407 1.49 10.59 0.00
N GLN A 408 2.15 9.90 0.94
CA GLN A 408 1.60 9.66 2.29
C GLN A 408 1.17 10.97 2.99
N SER A 409 -0.05 10.99 3.52
CA SER A 409 -0.70 12.19 4.07
C SER A 409 0.03 12.81 5.26
N HIS A 410 0.65 11.99 6.13
CA HIS A 410 1.42 12.49 7.26
C HIS A 410 2.66 13.30 6.82
N THR A 411 3.24 12.97 5.67
CA THR A 411 4.31 13.78 5.06
C THR A 411 3.76 15.10 4.55
N ALA A 412 2.63 15.07 3.83
CA ALA A 412 1.94 16.27 3.36
C ALA A 412 1.53 17.18 4.52
N ARG A 413 0.96 16.60 5.61
CA ARG A 413 0.61 17.28 6.86
C ARG A 413 1.78 18.08 7.43
N THR A 414 2.96 17.48 7.42
CA THR A 414 4.16 18.12 7.99
C THR A 414 4.79 19.13 7.00
N ALA A 415 4.86 18.77 5.72
CA ALA A 415 5.43 19.65 4.68
C ALA A 415 4.60 20.92 4.44
N CYS A 416 3.29 20.87 4.68
CA CYS A 416 2.36 21.99 4.49
C CYS A 416 1.88 22.61 5.83
N ALA A 417 2.51 22.27 6.97
CA ALA A 417 2.03 22.63 8.31
C ALA A 417 1.70 24.13 8.46
N GLN A 418 2.48 25.02 7.84
CA GLN A 418 2.29 26.46 7.89
C GLN A 418 1.07 26.99 7.09
N LEU A 419 0.47 26.15 6.25
CA LEU A 419 -0.66 26.52 5.40
C LEU A 419 -1.99 25.96 5.92
N LEU A 420 -1.94 24.90 6.72
CA LEU A 420 -3.12 24.20 7.21
C LEU A 420 -3.89 25.07 8.23
N SER A 421 -5.20 25.11 8.10
CA SER A 421 -6.07 25.57 9.20
C SER A 421 -5.99 24.58 10.37
N ALA A 422 -6.35 25.02 11.57
CA ALA A 422 -6.39 24.13 12.73
C ALA A 422 -7.26 22.89 12.48
N SER A 423 -8.46 23.09 11.92
CA SER A 423 -9.40 22.00 11.63
C SER A 423 -8.85 20.99 10.60
N GLN A 424 -8.12 21.49 9.60
CA GLN A 424 -7.51 20.61 8.61
C GLN A 424 -6.29 19.89 9.18
N ALA A 425 -5.51 20.55 10.00
CA ALA A 425 -4.40 19.93 10.73
C ALA A 425 -4.89 18.79 11.64
N ASP A 426 -5.95 19.05 12.42
CA ASP A 426 -6.59 18.06 13.29
C ASP A 426 -7.16 16.87 12.48
N ALA A 427 -7.68 17.16 11.28
CA ALA A 427 -8.21 16.13 10.38
C ALA A 427 -7.09 15.22 9.84
N PHE A 428 -5.95 15.79 9.44
CA PHE A 428 -4.77 15.00 9.09
C PHE A 428 -4.23 14.17 10.25
N ASP A 429 -4.25 14.72 11.47
CA ASP A 429 -3.79 14.01 12.67
C ASP A 429 -4.72 12.82 13.04
N GLN A 430 -5.93 12.78 12.50
CA GLN A 430 -6.84 11.64 12.62
C GLN A 430 -6.59 10.54 11.57
N VAL A 431 -5.80 10.79 10.53
CA VAL A 431 -5.42 9.74 9.58
C VAL A 431 -4.58 8.70 10.34
N THR A 432 -5.03 7.47 10.33
CA THR A 432 -4.27 6.35 10.88
C THR A 432 -3.71 5.54 9.72
N LEU A 433 -2.39 5.36 9.72
CA LEU A 433 -1.71 4.51 8.74
C LEU A 433 -1.19 3.27 9.45
N SER A 434 -1.49 2.11 8.90
CA SER A 434 -1.05 0.83 9.45
C SER A 434 0.36 0.48 8.97
N PRO A 435 1.18 -0.17 9.82
CA PRO A 435 2.38 -0.85 9.40
C PRO A 435 2.02 -2.21 8.79
N VAL A 436 2.48 -2.47 7.59
CA VAL A 436 2.26 -3.74 6.88
C VAL A 436 3.57 -4.46 6.64
N LEU A 437 3.53 -5.76 6.83
CA LEU A 437 4.63 -6.68 6.53
C LEU A 437 4.24 -7.53 5.31
N VAL A 438 5.10 -7.55 4.30
CA VAL A 438 4.92 -8.43 3.13
C VAL A 438 6.18 -9.29 2.99
N ALA A 439 6.00 -10.59 2.74
CA ALA A 439 7.11 -11.47 2.41
C ALA A 439 6.85 -12.18 1.08
N ASN A 440 7.80 -12.09 0.16
CA ASN A 440 7.82 -12.93 -1.03
C ASN A 440 8.73 -14.13 -0.77
N VAL A 441 8.14 -15.31 -0.71
CA VAL A 441 8.84 -16.58 -0.53
C VAL A 441 8.92 -17.29 -1.86
N THR A 442 10.12 -17.32 -2.45
CA THR A 442 10.33 -18.02 -3.72
C THR A 442 10.52 -19.52 -3.46
N ILE A 443 9.66 -20.34 -4.01
CA ILE A 443 9.72 -21.80 -3.95
C ILE A 443 10.16 -22.40 -5.29
N ARG A 444 10.90 -23.51 -5.25
CA ARG A 444 11.49 -24.16 -6.44
C ARG A 444 10.48 -24.82 -7.34
N SER A 445 9.30 -25.15 -6.82
CA SER A 445 8.21 -25.79 -7.56
C SER A 445 6.87 -25.32 -7.00
N ALA A 446 5.92 -24.98 -7.88
CA ALA A 446 4.55 -24.65 -7.52
C ALA A 446 3.70 -25.89 -7.14
N ALA A 447 4.21 -27.12 -7.37
CA ALA A 447 3.43 -28.34 -7.18
C ALA A 447 2.77 -28.50 -5.80
N PRO A 448 3.41 -28.13 -4.66
CA PRO A 448 2.79 -28.22 -3.34
C PRO A 448 1.55 -27.33 -3.15
N VAL A 449 1.40 -26.27 -3.95
CA VAL A 449 0.34 -25.25 -3.83
C VAL A 449 -0.56 -25.16 -5.07
N ALA A 450 -0.33 -25.99 -6.09
CA ALA A 450 -0.97 -25.85 -7.40
C ALA A 450 -2.50 -25.96 -7.41
N ASP A 451 -3.08 -26.61 -6.41
CA ASP A 451 -4.53 -26.80 -6.23
C ASP A 451 -5.17 -25.84 -5.21
N LEU A 452 -4.37 -25.00 -4.55
CA LEU A 452 -4.89 -24.07 -3.54
C LEU A 452 -5.58 -22.84 -4.13
N GLY A 453 -5.44 -22.60 -5.42
CA GLY A 453 -6.05 -21.47 -6.10
C GLY A 453 -5.19 -20.21 -6.06
N TYR A 454 -5.76 -19.08 -5.65
CA TYR A 454 -5.09 -17.77 -5.69
C TYR A 454 -4.60 -17.30 -4.35
N ASP A 455 -5.38 -17.60 -3.30
CA ASP A 455 -5.10 -17.16 -1.97
C ASP A 455 -5.38 -18.27 -0.95
N ALA A 456 -4.56 -18.35 0.08
CA ALA A 456 -4.51 -19.44 1.02
C ALA A 456 -4.46 -18.91 2.46
N TYR A 457 -5.62 -18.87 3.10
CA TYR A 457 -5.80 -18.38 4.48
C TYR A 457 -5.59 -19.49 5.51
N TYR A 458 -5.04 -19.11 6.66
CA TYR A 458 -4.84 -20.05 7.79
C TYR A 458 -4.76 -19.32 9.14
N TRP A 459 -4.91 -20.05 10.22
CA TRP A 459 -4.84 -19.53 11.59
C TRP A 459 -3.51 -19.90 12.24
N GLY A 460 -3.26 -19.33 13.44
CA GLY A 460 -2.17 -19.71 14.31
C GLY A 460 -0.79 -19.17 13.95
N SER A 461 -0.68 -18.34 12.93
CA SER A 461 0.57 -17.64 12.64
C SER A 461 0.81 -16.48 13.60
N GLN A 462 2.08 -16.22 13.90
CA GLN A 462 2.50 -15.07 14.71
C GLN A 462 2.45 -13.76 13.92
N TYR A 463 2.70 -13.81 12.59
CA TYR A 463 2.85 -12.61 11.76
C TYR A 463 1.98 -12.60 10.51
N TRP A 464 1.50 -13.73 10.03
CA TRP A 464 0.90 -13.87 8.70
C TRP A 464 -0.58 -14.25 8.77
N ALA A 465 -1.37 -13.69 7.86
CA ALA A 465 -2.79 -14.02 7.73
C ALA A 465 -3.03 -15.09 6.67
N ASP A 466 -2.26 -15.03 5.59
CA ASP A 466 -2.45 -15.76 4.35
C ASP A 466 -1.17 -15.80 3.53
N PHE A 467 -1.26 -16.43 2.36
CA PHE A 467 -0.32 -16.22 1.26
C PHE A 467 -1.03 -16.28 -0.10
N VAL A 468 -0.76 -15.27 -0.91
CA VAL A 468 -1.19 -15.25 -2.32
C VAL A 468 -0.22 -16.07 -3.14
N ILE A 469 -0.76 -16.95 -3.99
CA ILE A 469 0.03 -17.74 -4.94
C ILE A 469 0.19 -16.91 -6.20
N ALA A 470 1.31 -16.21 -6.32
CA ALA A 470 1.53 -15.22 -7.37
C ALA A 470 1.53 -15.78 -8.81
N ASP A 471 1.38 -17.08 -8.95
CA ASP A 471 1.26 -17.79 -10.24
C ASP A 471 0.13 -17.25 -11.12
N TRP A 472 -0.96 -16.78 -10.53
CA TRP A 472 -2.12 -16.30 -11.24
C TRP A 472 -1.94 -14.91 -11.87
N VAL A 473 -0.95 -14.14 -11.44
CA VAL A 473 -0.57 -12.87 -12.07
C VAL A 473 0.44 -13.05 -13.22
N THR A 474 0.70 -14.30 -13.64
CA THR A 474 1.62 -14.60 -14.75
C THR A 474 0.90 -15.24 -15.93
N SER A 475 1.49 -15.11 -17.10
CA SER A 475 0.99 -15.76 -18.33
C SER A 475 1.22 -17.28 -18.36
N ASN A 476 2.01 -17.84 -17.45
CA ASN A 476 2.48 -19.24 -17.52
C ASN A 476 2.00 -20.09 -16.35
N ARG A 477 0.69 -20.11 -16.10
CA ARG A 477 0.04 -20.83 -15.00
C ARG A 477 0.05 -22.36 -15.09
N SER A 478 0.32 -22.91 -16.25
CA SER A 478 0.04 -24.33 -16.56
C SER A 478 1.14 -25.30 -16.17
N ASN A 479 2.29 -24.83 -15.68
CA ASN A 479 3.40 -25.70 -15.31
C ASN A 479 3.63 -25.74 -13.79
N PRO A 480 3.09 -26.76 -13.08
CA PRO A 480 3.24 -26.85 -11.62
C PRO A 480 4.67 -27.11 -11.17
N ASN A 481 5.57 -27.56 -12.05
CA ASN A 481 6.96 -27.84 -11.70
C ASN A 481 7.89 -26.62 -11.82
N ARG A 482 7.38 -25.47 -12.23
CA ARG A 482 8.17 -24.24 -12.29
C ARG A 482 8.33 -23.60 -10.92
N PRO A 483 9.40 -22.82 -10.71
CA PRO A 483 9.47 -21.95 -9.54
C PRO A 483 8.32 -20.95 -9.50
N THR A 484 7.85 -20.64 -8.29
CA THR A 484 6.85 -19.59 -8.08
C THR A 484 7.14 -18.77 -6.82
N VAL A 485 6.35 -17.73 -6.59
CA VAL A 485 6.40 -16.90 -5.40
C VAL A 485 5.12 -17.05 -4.62
N LEU A 486 5.25 -17.21 -3.31
CA LEU A 486 4.16 -17.06 -2.35
C LEU A 486 4.32 -15.68 -1.71
N THR A 487 3.33 -14.82 -1.87
CA THR A 487 3.34 -13.47 -1.27
C THR A 487 2.52 -13.51 0.00
N PHE A 488 3.19 -13.45 1.14
CA PHE A 488 2.56 -13.42 2.47
C PHE A 488 2.22 -11.99 2.86
N TYR A 489 1.04 -11.82 3.45
CA TYR A 489 0.63 -10.58 4.09
C TYR A 489 0.61 -10.74 5.60
N GLY A 490 1.37 -9.87 6.27
CA GLY A 490 1.44 -9.79 7.71
C GLY A 490 0.58 -8.65 8.20
N GLY A 491 -0.58 -9.00 8.72
CA GLY A 491 -1.53 -8.04 9.21
C GLY A 491 -1.29 -7.65 10.67
N ASN A 492 -1.75 -6.48 10.98
CA ASN A 492 -1.64 -5.87 12.28
C ASN A 492 -2.96 -6.02 13.05
N THR A 493 -2.91 -6.66 14.22
CA THR A 493 -4.07 -6.81 15.10
C THR A 493 -4.10 -5.82 16.27
N ALA A 494 -3.17 -4.86 16.30
CA ALA A 494 -3.10 -3.86 17.35
C ALA A 494 -4.20 -2.80 17.23
N SER A 495 -4.56 -2.20 18.35
CA SER A 495 -5.50 -1.08 18.36
C SER A 495 -4.96 0.14 17.59
N VAL A 496 -5.86 1.04 17.19
CA VAL A 496 -5.47 2.32 16.54
C VAL A 496 -4.45 3.09 17.40
N ALA A 497 -4.60 3.05 18.73
CA ALA A 497 -3.69 3.75 19.65
C ALA A 497 -2.30 3.12 19.70
N ASP A 498 -2.18 1.83 19.42
CA ASP A 498 -0.92 1.07 19.50
C ASP A 498 -0.15 1.04 18.18
N GLN A 499 -0.69 1.57 17.10
CA GLN A 499 -0.04 1.59 15.77
C GLN A 499 1.41 2.15 15.80
N PRO A 500 1.75 3.19 16.59
CA PRO A 500 3.14 3.63 16.73
C PRO A 500 4.07 2.56 17.29
N ASN A 501 3.61 1.76 18.27
CA ASN A 501 4.38 0.67 18.86
C ASN A 501 4.55 -0.49 17.88
N GLU A 502 3.52 -0.81 17.10
CA GLU A 502 3.59 -1.84 16.06
C GLU A 502 4.58 -1.46 14.96
N ARG A 503 4.68 -0.18 14.59
CA ARG A 503 5.74 0.30 13.68
C ARG A 503 7.13 0.04 14.22
N ILE A 504 7.34 0.29 15.52
CA ILE A 504 8.63 0.02 16.17
C ILE A 504 8.91 -1.49 16.16
N LYS A 505 7.94 -2.30 16.54
CA LYS A 505 8.03 -3.77 16.55
C LYS A 505 8.33 -4.32 15.16
N LEU A 506 7.58 -3.88 14.13
CA LEU A 506 7.84 -4.25 12.73
C LEU A 506 9.29 -4.03 12.31
N LEU A 507 9.87 -2.89 12.69
CA LEU A 507 11.20 -2.49 12.27
C LEU A 507 12.32 -3.11 13.12
N THR A 508 12.06 -3.40 14.39
CA THR A 508 13.06 -3.95 15.32
C THR A 508 13.08 -5.48 15.38
N THR A 509 12.02 -6.15 14.91
CA THR A 509 11.98 -7.61 14.87
C THR A 509 13.04 -8.14 13.89
N PRO A 510 13.91 -9.06 14.32
CA PRO A 510 14.94 -9.63 13.45
C PRO A 510 14.36 -10.35 12.24
N PHE A 511 15.10 -10.37 11.14
CA PHE A 511 14.72 -11.13 9.95
C PHE A 511 14.49 -12.61 10.25
N SER A 512 15.36 -13.22 11.06
CA SER A 512 15.26 -14.63 11.44
C SER A 512 13.92 -14.98 12.11
N SER A 513 13.35 -14.06 12.90
CA SER A 513 12.04 -14.31 13.54
C SER A 513 10.91 -14.42 12.52
N TYR A 514 10.97 -13.63 11.45
CA TYR A 514 10.00 -13.72 10.36
C TYR A 514 10.23 -14.98 9.51
N GLU A 515 11.50 -15.32 9.22
CA GLU A 515 11.84 -16.54 8.48
C GLU A 515 11.45 -17.81 9.25
N ASP A 516 11.67 -17.84 10.57
CA ASP A 516 11.28 -18.96 11.42
C ASP A 516 9.77 -19.15 11.48
N SER A 517 8.99 -18.04 11.49
CA SER A 517 7.54 -18.11 11.40
C SER A 517 7.08 -18.64 10.04
N LEU A 518 7.66 -18.16 8.92
CA LEU A 518 7.35 -18.67 7.58
C LEU A 518 7.67 -20.17 7.46
N ARG A 519 8.81 -20.61 8.03
CA ARG A 519 9.20 -22.02 8.07
C ARG A 519 8.20 -22.86 8.83
N ALA A 520 7.83 -22.42 10.02
CA ALA A 520 6.87 -23.14 10.86
C ALA A 520 5.51 -23.23 10.19
N ASP A 521 5.00 -22.11 9.65
CA ASP A 521 3.69 -22.05 9.02
C ASP A 521 3.63 -22.89 7.75
N LEU A 522 4.58 -22.72 6.81
CA LEU A 522 4.57 -23.48 5.55
C LEU A 522 4.75 -24.98 5.77
N ASN A 523 5.66 -25.42 6.66
CA ASN A 523 5.80 -26.84 6.98
C ASN A 523 4.54 -27.42 7.62
N ARG A 524 3.77 -26.62 8.38
CA ARG A 524 2.50 -27.02 8.99
C ARG A 524 1.37 -27.09 7.97
N VAL A 525 1.12 -26.02 7.23
CA VAL A 525 -0.05 -25.93 6.34
C VAL A 525 0.12 -26.74 5.05
N LEU A 526 1.37 -27.00 4.63
CA LEU A 526 1.69 -27.85 3.47
C LEU A 526 2.11 -29.28 3.88
N ALA A 527 1.88 -29.67 5.14
CA ALA A 527 2.14 -31.04 5.58
C ALA A 527 1.41 -32.05 4.67
N GLY A 528 2.12 -33.10 4.26
CA GLY A 528 1.60 -34.12 3.32
C GLY A 528 1.60 -33.71 1.85
N ARG A 529 2.02 -32.50 1.49
CA ARG A 529 2.09 -32.00 0.10
C ARG A 529 3.50 -32.08 -0.50
N ASN A 530 4.36 -32.92 0.05
CA ASN A 530 5.76 -33.07 -0.36
C ASN A 530 6.54 -31.75 -0.35
N PHE A 531 6.28 -30.92 0.66
CA PHE A 531 6.97 -29.66 0.88
C PHE A 531 7.86 -29.72 2.13
N ASP A 532 9.04 -29.13 2.04
CA ASP A 532 9.95 -28.87 3.14
C ASP A 532 10.61 -27.51 2.93
N PHE A 533 10.51 -26.63 3.92
CA PHE A 533 10.97 -25.24 3.79
C PHE A 533 12.44 -25.15 3.42
N ASP A 534 13.31 -25.89 4.11
CA ASP A 534 14.76 -25.79 3.91
C ASP A 534 15.24 -26.38 2.58
N ARG A 535 14.48 -27.34 2.02
CA ARG A 535 14.73 -27.92 0.71
C ARG A 535 14.16 -27.04 -0.43
N ASP A 536 12.93 -26.56 -0.27
CA ASP A 536 12.14 -26.04 -1.38
C ASP A 536 12.14 -24.52 -1.48
N VAL A 537 12.42 -23.79 -0.40
CA VAL A 537 12.54 -22.34 -0.45
C VAL A 537 13.91 -21.93 -0.96
N SER A 538 13.94 -21.09 -1.98
CA SER A 538 15.18 -20.59 -2.57
C SER A 538 15.52 -19.17 -2.14
N ALA A 539 14.53 -18.37 -1.76
CA ALA A 539 14.74 -16.99 -1.27
C ALA A 539 13.53 -16.51 -0.47
N VAL A 540 13.80 -15.60 0.46
CA VAL A 540 12.79 -14.86 1.22
C VAL A 540 13.09 -13.37 1.11
N TYR A 541 12.12 -12.60 0.63
CA TYR A 541 12.19 -11.15 0.50
C TYR A 541 11.19 -10.51 1.44
N LEU A 542 11.63 -9.59 2.28
CA LEU A 542 10.82 -8.99 3.32
C LEU A 542 10.67 -7.49 3.08
N TYR A 543 9.43 -7.01 3.06
CA TYR A 543 9.07 -5.60 2.90
C TYR A 543 8.38 -5.10 4.18
N ARG A 544 8.95 -4.07 4.78
CA ARG A 544 8.49 -3.48 6.03
C ARG A 544 7.96 -2.07 5.75
N TRP A 545 6.66 -1.95 5.66
CA TRP A 545 6.00 -0.67 5.43
C TRP A 545 5.55 -0.07 6.75
N GLY A 546 6.27 0.91 7.27
CA GLY A 546 5.90 1.55 8.54
C GLY A 546 4.61 2.38 8.48
N HIS A 547 4.24 2.85 7.29
CA HIS A 547 3.03 3.62 7.02
C HIS A 547 2.48 3.17 5.66
N SER A 548 1.86 2.01 5.60
CA SER A 548 1.50 1.39 4.33
C SER A 548 0.23 1.96 3.74
N MET A 549 -0.88 1.84 4.46
CA MET A 549 -2.19 2.19 3.94
C MET A 549 -3.08 2.78 5.03
N VAL A 550 -4.15 3.47 4.61
CA VAL A 550 -5.12 4.03 5.55
C VAL A 550 -5.85 2.90 6.28
N TYR A 551 -5.88 3.03 7.60
CA TYR A 551 -6.64 2.14 8.46
C TYR A 551 -8.11 2.56 8.44
N PRO A 552 -9.03 1.73 7.95
CA PRO A 552 -10.43 2.09 7.80
C PRO A 552 -11.20 1.94 9.12
N LYS A 553 -10.80 2.70 10.15
CA LYS A 553 -11.45 2.68 11.45
C LYS A 553 -12.91 3.15 11.38
N PRO A 554 -13.75 2.76 12.35
CA PRO A 554 -15.11 3.27 12.46
C PRO A 554 -15.17 4.80 12.41
N GLY A 555 -16.09 5.34 11.61
CA GLY A 555 -16.26 6.77 11.39
C GLY A 555 -15.28 7.41 10.39
N TRP A 556 -14.29 6.67 9.89
CA TRP A 556 -13.36 7.20 8.89
C TRP A 556 -14.02 7.39 7.52
N PRO A 557 -14.73 6.41 6.93
CA PRO A 557 -15.44 6.64 5.67
C PRO A 557 -16.48 7.74 5.79
N PHE A 558 -17.32 7.69 6.82
CA PHE A 558 -18.35 8.70 7.16
C PHE A 558 -18.48 8.81 8.68
N SER A 559 -18.70 10.02 9.17
CA SER A 559 -19.05 10.22 10.58
C SER A 559 -20.46 9.75 10.88
N ALA A 560 -20.71 9.38 12.13
CA ALA A 560 -22.09 9.19 12.61
C ALA A 560 -22.89 10.49 12.45
N PRO A 561 -24.18 10.41 12.06
CA PRO A 561 -25.05 11.58 12.06
C PRO A 561 -25.16 12.20 13.46
N ILE A 562 -25.17 13.52 13.52
CA ILE A 562 -25.48 14.24 14.76
C ILE A 562 -26.97 14.56 14.82
N ASN A 563 -27.57 14.47 16.01
CA ASN A 563 -28.94 14.95 16.21
C ASN A 563 -28.91 16.47 16.46
N LYS A 564 -29.53 17.22 15.57
CA LYS A 564 -29.73 18.66 15.74
C LYS A 564 -31.23 18.97 15.60
N ASP A 565 -31.81 19.46 16.66
CA ASP A 565 -33.24 19.83 16.69
C ASP A 565 -34.18 18.66 16.31
N GLY A 566 -33.85 17.45 16.71
CA GLY A 566 -34.61 16.24 16.40
C GLY A 566 -34.40 15.65 15.01
N GLN A 567 -33.52 16.23 14.22
CA GLN A 567 -33.16 15.72 12.89
C GLN A 567 -31.73 15.13 12.89
N ALA A 568 -31.56 14.00 12.24
CA ALA A 568 -30.25 13.44 11.98
C ALA A 568 -29.59 14.22 10.85
N ILE A 569 -28.49 14.92 11.18
CA ILE A 569 -27.71 15.70 10.21
C ILE A 569 -26.39 14.98 9.94
N ARG A 570 -26.12 14.72 8.66
CA ARG A 570 -24.85 14.16 8.23
C ARG A 570 -23.75 15.22 8.36
N VAL A 571 -22.65 14.85 9.02
CA VAL A 571 -21.43 15.68 9.11
C VAL A 571 -20.30 15.00 8.35
N PRO A 572 -19.46 15.77 7.62
CA PRO A 572 -18.30 15.21 6.95
C PRO A 572 -17.34 14.54 7.96
N SER A 573 -16.82 13.37 7.62
CA SER A 573 -15.75 12.76 8.42
C SER A 573 -14.43 13.51 8.24
N ALA A 574 -13.44 13.19 9.10
CA ALA A 574 -12.15 13.87 9.11
C ALA A 574 -11.46 13.85 7.73
N ARG A 575 -11.60 12.77 6.93
CA ARG A 575 -10.97 12.66 5.62
C ARG A 575 -11.41 13.77 4.65
N PHE A 576 -12.66 14.23 4.73
CA PHE A 576 -13.16 15.33 3.88
C PHE A 576 -12.50 16.67 4.22
N TYR A 577 -12.16 16.88 5.49
CA TYR A 577 -11.42 18.08 5.91
C TYR A 577 -9.93 17.95 5.55
N ALA A 578 -9.32 16.79 5.77
CA ALA A 578 -7.92 16.54 5.45
C ALA A 578 -7.61 16.79 3.97
N ARG A 579 -8.49 16.35 3.05
CA ARG A 579 -8.28 16.46 1.60
C ARG A 579 -8.68 17.78 0.97
N GLN A 580 -9.17 18.77 1.76
CA GLN A 580 -9.56 20.07 1.22
C GLN A 580 -8.38 20.78 0.57
N GLN A 581 -8.61 21.32 -0.62
CA GLN A 581 -7.64 22.14 -1.33
C GLN A 581 -7.31 23.43 -0.56
N ILE A 582 -6.04 23.81 -0.52
CA ILE A 582 -5.57 25.08 0.06
C ILE A 582 -4.98 25.94 -1.06
N GLY A 583 -5.73 26.91 -1.53
CA GLY A 583 -5.29 27.78 -2.62
C GLY A 583 -4.89 26.95 -3.85
N ARG A 584 -3.58 26.79 -4.09
CA ARG A 584 -3.04 26.07 -5.25
C ARG A 584 -2.44 24.71 -4.88
N ILE A 585 -2.72 24.20 -3.68
CA ILE A 585 -2.25 22.90 -3.22
C ILE A 585 -3.44 21.99 -2.99
N SER A 586 -3.43 20.81 -3.62
CA SER A 586 -4.42 19.74 -3.47
C SER A 586 -3.78 18.53 -2.78
N PHE A 587 -4.59 17.75 -2.05
CA PHE A 587 -4.18 16.56 -1.33
C PHE A 587 -4.90 15.33 -1.90
N GLY A 588 -4.18 14.48 -2.61
CA GLY A 588 -4.69 13.35 -3.37
C GLY A 588 -4.05 12.02 -3.01
N ALA A 589 -3.62 11.87 -1.77
CA ALA A 589 -3.14 10.58 -1.29
C ALA A 589 -4.31 9.59 -1.10
N GLN A 590 -4.06 8.31 -1.27
CA GLN A 590 -5.00 7.25 -0.96
C GLN A 590 -5.46 7.31 0.52
N ASP A 591 -4.56 7.71 1.42
CA ASP A 591 -4.80 7.78 2.87
C ASP A 591 -5.90 8.76 3.29
N VAL A 592 -6.26 9.73 2.46
CA VAL A 592 -7.39 10.66 2.70
C VAL A 592 -8.66 10.25 1.96
N GLU A 593 -8.69 9.02 1.42
CA GLU A 593 -9.87 8.42 0.82
C GLU A 593 -10.55 7.42 1.79
N SER A 594 -11.59 6.72 1.32
CA SER A 594 -12.41 5.88 2.21
C SER A 594 -11.80 4.51 2.48
N SER A 595 -10.94 4.01 1.60
CA SER A 595 -10.45 2.64 1.64
C SER A 595 -9.02 2.50 1.09
N PRO A 596 -8.27 1.48 1.54
CA PRO A 596 -6.91 1.21 1.12
C PRO A 596 -6.85 0.48 -0.25
N ALA A 597 -7.60 0.95 -1.25
CA ALA A 597 -7.70 0.33 -2.55
C ALA A 597 -6.93 1.09 -3.64
N ASN A 598 -6.51 0.36 -4.68
CA ASN A 598 -5.89 0.91 -5.87
C ASN A 598 -6.84 1.89 -6.60
N GLU A 599 -8.11 1.52 -6.68
CA GLU A 599 -9.19 2.31 -7.28
C GLU A 599 -9.42 3.62 -6.53
N SER A 600 -9.32 3.61 -5.21
CA SER A 600 -9.36 4.83 -4.38
C SER A 600 -8.19 5.76 -4.68
N ALA A 601 -7.00 5.20 -4.92
CA ALA A 601 -5.84 5.98 -5.31
C ALA A 601 -6.03 6.63 -6.70
N ILE A 602 -6.60 5.90 -7.68
CA ILE A 602 -6.93 6.44 -9.00
C ILE A 602 -8.00 7.53 -8.86
N GLY A 603 -9.04 7.29 -8.07
CA GLY A 603 -10.10 8.25 -7.78
C GLY A 603 -9.58 9.55 -7.15
N ALA A 604 -8.61 9.45 -6.23
CA ALA A 604 -7.92 10.62 -5.68
C ALA A 604 -7.17 11.41 -6.76
N GLY A 605 -6.55 10.73 -7.73
CA GLY A 605 -5.92 11.34 -8.89
C GLY A 605 -6.93 12.10 -9.77
N VAL A 606 -8.10 11.51 -10.04
CA VAL A 606 -9.20 12.16 -10.78
C VAL A 606 -9.64 13.45 -10.07
N ARG A 607 -9.95 13.33 -8.78
CA ARG A 607 -10.43 14.48 -7.99
C ARG A 607 -9.42 15.62 -8.00
N THR A 608 -8.16 15.35 -7.67
CA THR A 608 -7.13 16.39 -7.61
C THR A 608 -6.76 16.96 -8.96
N SER A 609 -6.87 16.20 -10.04
CA SER A 609 -6.76 16.75 -11.39
C SER A 609 -7.86 17.77 -11.67
N GLY A 610 -9.10 17.47 -11.28
CA GLY A 610 -10.23 18.40 -11.39
C GLY A 610 -10.07 19.68 -10.55
N GLU A 611 -9.44 19.57 -9.38
CA GLU A 611 -9.17 20.72 -8.50
C GLU A 611 -8.09 21.67 -9.09
N VAL A 612 -7.07 21.14 -9.77
CA VAL A 612 -5.94 21.96 -10.26
C VAL A 612 -6.15 22.48 -11.70
N LEU A 613 -6.89 21.78 -12.54
CA LEU A 613 -7.12 22.19 -13.93
C LEU A 613 -7.64 23.62 -14.08
N PRO A 614 -8.60 24.12 -13.25
CA PRO A 614 -9.05 25.52 -13.30
C PRO A 614 -7.95 26.55 -12.94
N LEU A 615 -6.85 26.11 -12.34
CA LEU A 615 -5.75 26.98 -11.92
C LEU A 615 -4.67 27.14 -12.99
N LEU A 616 -4.73 26.35 -14.06
CA LEU A 616 -3.73 26.32 -15.14
C LEU A 616 -4.09 27.27 -16.26
#